data_1710a5640281b026fd0e4bbba2b0d8cf
#
_entry.id   1710a5640281b026fd0e4bbba2b0d8cf
#
_cell.length_a   1.000
_cell.length_b   1.000
_cell.length_c   1.000
_cell.angle_alpha   90.00
_cell.angle_beta   90.00
_cell.angle_gamma   90.00
#
_symmetry.space_group_name_H-M   'P 1'
#
loop_
_entity.id
_entity.type
_entity.pdbx_description
1 polymer ?
#
loop_
_entity_poly.entity_id
_entity_poly.type
_entity_poly.pdbx_seq_one_letter_code
_entity_poly.pdbx_strand_id
1 'polypeptide(L)'
;IMSNATSSRLGLVNNTGTAYDALFLKVFSGEVLASFGRENKMLGMTTVRTISSGKSAQFPVTGTIASSYHTVGAEILGTAVLHNEKTINIDDMLLSHAFIAEIDELKNHWDARSVYSKEMGRALSNKVDQHLCQLMVLASQASANVTGGNGGTEITDADAKTNATSLISSIFDANQKLDENDI
;
A
#
# COMPACT_ATOMS: atom_id res chain seq x y z
N ILE A 1 55.26 -25.37 5.45
CA ILE A 1 54.07 -26.20 5.66
C ILE A 1 52.95 -25.24 5.99
N MET A 2 52.08 -24.99 5.04
CA MET A 2 50.90 -24.18 5.32
C MET A 2 49.97 -24.98 6.22
N SER A 3 49.61 -24.40 7.33
CA SER A 3 48.63 -24.96 8.24
C SER A 3 47.29 -25.10 7.51
N ASN A 4 46.70 -26.28 7.56
CA ASN A 4 45.38 -26.56 6.98
C ASN A 4 44.24 -26.06 7.89
N ALA A 5 44.36 -24.82 8.35
CA ALA A 5 43.42 -24.24 9.26
C ALA A 5 42.11 -23.88 8.48
N THR A 6 41.00 -24.42 8.93
CA THR A 6 39.67 -24.05 8.42
C THR A 6 39.30 -22.69 8.96
N SER A 7 39.12 -21.74 8.05
CA SER A 7 38.69 -20.40 8.43
C SER A 7 37.25 -20.38 8.94
N SER A 8 36.98 -19.72 10.03
CA SER A 8 35.63 -19.47 10.51
C SER A 8 34.93 -18.41 9.61
N ARG A 9 33.75 -18.75 9.12
CA ARG A 9 32.92 -17.86 8.29
C ARG A 9 31.71 -17.41 9.07
N LEU A 10 31.68 -16.15 9.45
CA LEU A 10 30.66 -15.58 10.35
C LEU A 10 29.24 -15.59 9.75
N GLY A 11 29.12 -15.60 8.41
CA GLY A 11 27.82 -15.67 7.72
C GLY A 11 27.23 -17.07 7.59
N LEU A 12 28.00 -18.14 7.89
CA LEU A 12 27.57 -19.52 7.75
C LEU A 12 26.92 -20.06 9.02
N VAL A 13 25.77 -20.72 8.87
CA VAL A 13 25.14 -21.47 9.97
C VAL A 13 26.00 -22.71 10.28
N ASN A 14 26.49 -22.82 11.52
CA ASN A 14 27.36 -23.89 11.97
C ASN A 14 28.67 -24.09 11.13
N ASN A 15 29.10 -23.05 10.45
CA ASN A 15 30.25 -23.05 9.55
C ASN A 15 30.20 -24.17 8.47
N THR A 16 28.98 -24.55 8.04
CA THR A 16 28.71 -25.60 7.05
C THR A 16 27.87 -25.08 5.89
N GLY A 17 28.04 -25.70 4.72
CA GLY A 17 27.29 -25.34 3.51
C GLY A 17 27.95 -24.28 2.65
N THR A 18 27.27 -23.87 1.59
CA THR A 18 27.75 -22.91 0.59
C THR A 18 27.03 -21.55 0.65
N ALA A 19 26.05 -21.40 1.55
CA ALA A 19 25.31 -20.15 1.74
C ALA A 19 26.06 -19.21 2.69
N TYR A 20 27.14 -18.65 2.22
CA TYR A 20 28.09 -17.83 3.02
C TYR A 20 27.46 -16.59 3.67
N ASP A 21 26.34 -16.11 3.14
CA ASP A 21 25.71 -14.85 3.58
C ASP A 21 24.34 -15.07 4.23
N ALA A 22 23.95 -16.32 4.54
CA ALA A 22 22.61 -16.65 5.03
C ALA A 22 22.23 -15.91 6.34
N LEU A 23 23.20 -15.66 7.23
CA LEU A 23 22.97 -14.91 8.47
C LEU A 23 22.91 -13.41 8.23
N PHE A 24 23.75 -12.89 7.34
CA PHE A 24 23.77 -11.46 7.02
C PHE A 24 22.53 -11.00 6.28
N LEU A 25 22.00 -11.78 5.34
CA LEU A 25 20.78 -11.48 4.59
C LEU A 25 19.55 -11.29 5.50
N LYS A 26 19.42 -12.09 6.56
CA LYS A 26 18.31 -11.99 7.49
C LYS A 26 18.31 -10.67 8.28
N VAL A 27 19.49 -10.25 8.75
CA VAL A 27 19.66 -9.00 9.50
C VAL A 27 19.38 -7.80 8.59
N PHE A 28 19.97 -7.78 7.39
CA PHE A 28 19.78 -6.71 6.41
C PHE A 28 18.31 -6.56 5.99
N SER A 29 17.63 -7.67 5.72
CA SER A 29 16.20 -7.67 5.39
C SER A 29 15.35 -7.06 6.53
N GLY A 30 15.67 -7.37 7.79
CA GLY A 30 15.00 -6.79 8.95
C GLY A 30 15.19 -5.28 9.06
N GLU A 31 16.37 -4.76 8.77
CA GLU A 31 16.66 -3.33 8.78
C GLU A 31 15.87 -2.55 7.70
N VAL A 32 15.78 -3.12 6.49
CA VAL A 32 14.99 -2.55 5.38
C VAL A 32 13.51 -2.49 5.73
N LEU A 33 12.94 -3.56 6.30
CA LEU A 33 11.54 -3.61 6.71
C LEU A 33 11.23 -2.62 7.84
N ALA A 34 12.15 -2.43 8.78
CA ALA A 34 11.99 -1.44 9.85
C ALA A 34 12.03 0.00 9.30
N SER A 35 12.86 0.26 8.30
CA SER A 35 12.91 1.55 7.61
C SER A 35 11.64 1.79 6.80
N PHE A 36 11.16 0.80 6.05
CA PHE A 36 9.90 0.87 5.31
C PHE A 36 8.73 1.22 6.21
N GLY A 37 8.55 0.51 7.33
CA GLY A 37 7.44 0.76 8.25
C GLY A 37 7.46 2.14 8.90
N ARG A 38 8.63 2.75 9.03
CA ARG A 38 8.78 4.10 9.61
C ARG A 38 8.47 5.21 8.61
N GLU A 39 8.86 5.05 7.36
CA GLU A 39 8.77 6.08 6.32
C GLU A 39 7.40 6.09 5.62
N ASN A 40 6.68 4.96 5.61
CA ASN A 40 5.38 4.87 4.94
C ASN A 40 4.31 5.68 5.70
N LYS A 41 3.59 6.54 4.98
CA LYS A 41 2.53 7.42 5.54
C LYS A 41 1.13 7.00 5.11
N MET A 42 0.96 6.63 3.84
CA MET A 42 -0.35 6.36 3.27
C MET A 42 -0.96 5.04 3.77
N LEU A 43 -0.13 4.06 4.10
CA LEU A 43 -0.61 2.77 4.60
C LEU A 43 -1.40 2.91 5.92
N GLY A 44 -0.99 3.85 6.78
CA GLY A 44 -1.71 4.16 8.03
C GLY A 44 -3.07 4.82 7.85
N MET A 45 -3.34 5.38 6.68
CA MET A 45 -4.62 6.02 6.31
C MET A 45 -5.56 5.09 5.57
N THR A 46 -5.12 3.88 5.22
CA THR A 46 -5.87 2.89 4.46
C THR A 46 -6.23 1.68 5.31
N THR A 47 -7.32 1.00 4.96
CA THR A 47 -7.69 -0.27 5.59
C THR A 47 -6.83 -1.39 5.03
N VAL A 48 -5.99 -2.00 5.88
CA VAL A 48 -5.08 -3.08 5.49
C VAL A 48 -5.69 -4.42 5.88
N ARG A 49 -5.77 -5.34 4.92
CA ARG A 49 -6.18 -6.73 5.15
C ARG A 49 -5.01 -7.66 4.82
N THR A 50 -4.63 -8.49 5.78
CA THR A 50 -3.60 -9.50 5.60
C THR A 50 -4.22 -10.82 5.18
N ILE A 51 -3.70 -11.43 4.12
CA ILE A 51 -4.07 -12.79 3.67
C ILE A 51 -2.87 -13.71 3.85
N SER A 52 -3.10 -14.90 4.40
CA SER A 52 -2.04 -15.89 4.66
C SER A 52 -1.74 -16.78 3.45
N SER A 53 -2.70 -16.89 2.53
CA SER A 53 -2.58 -17.71 1.31
C SER A 53 -3.62 -17.27 0.28
N GLY A 54 -3.33 -17.52 -0.99
CA GLY A 54 -4.24 -17.21 -2.09
C GLY A 54 -3.69 -16.13 -3.04
N LYS A 55 -4.26 -16.07 -4.24
CA LYS A 55 -3.88 -15.13 -5.30
C LYS A 55 -4.65 -13.81 -5.21
N SER A 56 -5.81 -13.82 -4.57
CA SER A 56 -6.73 -12.68 -4.54
C SER A 56 -7.45 -12.55 -3.21
N ALA A 57 -7.87 -11.34 -2.89
CA ALA A 57 -8.78 -11.05 -1.78
C ALA A 57 -10.04 -10.39 -2.31
N GLN A 58 -11.20 -10.84 -1.82
CA GLN A 58 -12.51 -10.32 -2.19
C GLN A 58 -13.03 -9.43 -1.05
N PHE A 59 -13.57 -8.28 -1.42
CA PHE A 59 -14.19 -7.32 -0.52
C PHE A 59 -15.66 -7.17 -0.93
N PRO A 60 -16.60 -7.66 -0.11
CA PRO A 60 -18.02 -7.51 -0.39
C PRO A 60 -18.44 -6.04 -0.24
N VAL A 61 -19.26 -5.58 -1.18
CA VAL A 61 -19.86 -4.25 -1.18
C VAL A 61 -21.36 -4.40 -1.22
N THR A 62 -22.08 -3.74 -0.31
CA THR A 62 -23.54 -3.71 -0.27
C THR A 62 -24.05 -2.37 -0.78
N GLY A 63 -25.13 -2.38 -1.54
CA GLY A 63 -25.82 -1.18 -1.98
C GLY A 63 -26.63 -0.53 -0.85
N THR A 64 -27.14 0.67 -1.11
CA THR A 64 -27.99 1.43 -0.19
C THR A 64 -29.39 0.83 -0.13
N ILE A 65 -30.04 0.93 1.04
CA ILE A 65 -31.41 0.54 1.26
C ILE A 65 -32.26 1.81 1.34
N ALA A 66 -33.26 1.91 0.46
CA ALA A 66 -34.21 3.01 0.51
C ALA A 66 -35.31 2.76 1.53
N SER A 67 -35.73 3.80 2.25
CA SER A 67 -36.88 3.78 3.14
C SER A 67 -38.01 4.67 2.55
N SER A 68 -39.27 4.23 2.73
CA SER A 68 -40.44 4.99 2.30
C SER A 68 -41.55 4.89 3.33
N TYR A 69 -42.44 5.90 3.36
CA TYR A 69 -43.63 5.86 4.18
C TYR A 69 -44.64 4.88 3.57
N HIS A 70 -45.20 4.02 4.43
CA HIS A 70 -46.25 3.09 4.02
C HIS A 70 -47.62 3.77 3.92
N THR A 71 -48.34 3.49 2.84
CA THR A 71 -49.74 3.90 2.70
C THR A 71 -50.67 2.85 3.29
N VAL A 72 -51.56 3.24 4.19
CA VAL A 72 -52.48 2.32 4.84
C VAL A 72 -53.34 1.57 3.81
N GLY A 73 -53.37 0.26 3.88
CA GLY A 73 -54.11 -0.62 2.96
C GLY A 73 -53.32 -1.08 1.72
N ALA A 74 -52.09 -0.59 1.51
CA ALA A 74 -51.22 -1.10 0.45
C ALA A 74 -50.47 -2.34 0.92
N GLU A 75 -50.11 -3.22 0.00
CA GLU A 75 -49.26 -4.37 0.27
C GLU A 75 -47.81 -3.94 0.48
N ILE A 76 -47.14 -4.48 1.50
CA ILE A 76 -45.70 -4.22 1.74
C ILE A 76 -44.91 -5.23 0.93
N LEU A 77 -44.30 -4.74 -0.17
CA LEU A 77 -43.39 -5.51 -0.98
C LEU A 77 -41.94 -5.26 -0.55
N GLY A 78 -41.17 -6.33 -0.36
CA GLY A 78 -39.76 -6.22 -0.04
C GLY A 78 -38.95 -5.65 -1.20
N THR A 79 -37.99 -4.78 -0.89
CA THR A 79 -37.03 -4.25 -1.87
C THR A 79 -35.75 -5.09 -1.81
N ALA A 80 -35.27 -5.53 -2.98
CA ALA A 80 -34.02 -6.29 -3.08
C ALA A 80 -32.81 -5.38 -2.80
N VAL A 81 -31.93 -5.81 -1.91
CA VAL A 81 -30.65 -5.16 -1.66
C VAL A 81 -29.62 -5.76 -2.62
N LEU A 82 -28.98 -4.90 -3.41
CA LEU A 82 -27.97 -5.32 -4.38
C LEU A 82 -26.62 -5.47 -3.68
N HIS A 83 -25.92 -6.53 -4.02
CA HIS A 83 -24.59 -6.84 -3.52
C HIS A 83 -23.63 -7.03 -4.69
N ASN A 84 -22.39 -6.65 -4.50
CA ASN A 84 -21.29 -6.90 -5.44
C ASN A 84 -20.02 -7.19 -4.66
N GLU A 85 -18.96 -7.56 -5.34
CA GLU A 85 -17.65 -7.76 -4.74
C GLU A 85 -16.59 -6.99 -5.53
N LYS A 86 -15.59 -6.49 -4.82
CA LYS A 86 -14.36 -5.97 -5.41
C LYS A 86 -13.24 -6.96 -5.13
N THR A 87 -12.69 -7.54 -6.19
CA THR A 87 -11.57 -8.48 -6.09
C THR A 87 -10.26 -7.73 -6.31
N ILE A 88 -9.32 -7.87 -5.38
CA ILE A 88 -7.95 -7.39 -5.49
C ILE A 88 -7.06 -8.59 -5.75
N ASN A 89 -6.34 -8.59 -6.87
CA ASN A 89 -5.39 -9.63 -7.23
C ASN A 89 -3.97 -9.22 -6.80
N ILE A 90 -3.16 -10.22 -6.45
CA ILE A 90 -1.72 -10.05 -6.24
C ILE A 90 -1.05 -10.38 -7.57
N ASP A 91 -0.53 -9.37 -8.25
CA ASP A 91 0.07 -9.47 -9.60
C ASP A 91 1.57 -9.26 -9.58
N ASP A 92 2.07 -8.28 -8.82
CA ASP A 92 3.48 -7.90 -8.84
C ASP A 92 4.11 -7.88 -7.46
N MET A 93 5.41 -8.05 -7.44
CA MET A 93 6.22 -7.93 -6.23
C MET A 93 7.15 -6.71 -6.36
N LEU A 94 7.01 -5.76 -5.45
CA LEU A 94 7.92 -4.63 -5.38
C LEU A 94 9.25 -5.06 -4.77
N LEU A 95 10.33 -4.85 -5.51
CA LEU A 95 11.68 -5.25 -5.13
C LEU A 95 12.62 -4.04 -5.09
N SER A 96 13.45 -3.98 -4.06
CA SER A 96 14.61 -3.10 -4.00
C SER A 96 15.85 -3.96 -3.73
N HIS A 97 16.89 -3.80 -4.52
CA HIS A 97 18.12 -4.59 -4.40
C HIS A 97 19.34 -3.72 -4.64
N ALA A 98 20.42 -4.03 -3.94
CA ALA A 98 21.73 -3.47 -4.16
C ALA A 98 22.77 -4.59 -4.04
N PHE A 99 23.77 -4.54 -4.89
CA PHE A 99 24.92 -5.43 -4.80
C PHE A 99 26.11 -4.66 -4.24
N ILE A 100 26.70 -5.19 -3.18
CA ILE A 100 27.92 -4.62 -2.56
C ILE A 100 28.97 -5.72 -2.60
N ALA A 101 30.12 -5.43 -3.21
CA ALA A 101 31.24 -6.38 -3.21
C ALA A 101 31.85 -6.43 -1.80
N GLU A 102 32.06 -7.63 -1.29
CA GLU A 102 32.60 -7.87 0.07
C GLU A 102 33.96 -7.18 0.29
N ILE A 103 34.77 -7.10 -0.77
CA ILE A 103 36.08 -6.43 -0.71
C ILE A 103 35.95 -4.91 -0.53
N ASP A 104 34.90 -4.32 -1.06
CA ASP A 104 34.65 -2.89 -0.92
C ASP A 104 34.05 -2.56 0.47
N GLU A 105 33.27 -3.45 1.03
CA GLU A 105 32.78 -3.34 2.41
C GLU A 105 33.96 -3.39 3.42
N LEU A 106 34.94 -4.27 3.19
CA LEU A 106 36.15 -4.33 4.02
C LEU A 106 37.04 -3.10 3.90
N LYS A 107 37.05 -2.41 2.78
CA LYS A 107 37.82 -1.17 2.57
C LYS A 107 37.15 0.06 3.14
N ASN A 108 35.85 0.02 3.38
CA ASN A 108 35.11 1.13 3.91
C ASN A 108 35.29 1.27 5.43
N HIS A 109 35.65 2.46 5.89
CA HIS A 109 35.77 2.79 7.32
C HIS A 109 34.42 3.23 7.95
N TRP A 110 33.35 3.30 7.18
CA TRP A 110 32.04 3.73 7.62
C TRP A 110 30.97 2.67 7.33
N ASP A 111 29.90 2.68 8.11
CA ASP A 111 28.80 1.73 7.99
C ASP A 111 27.92 2.05 6.76
N ALA A 112 28.39 1.67 5.58
CA ALA A 112 27.65 1.82 4.33
C ALA A 112 26.35 1.01 4.32
N ARG A 113 26.34 -0.15 4.97
CA ARG A 113 25.22 -1.08 5.01
C ARG A 113 23.98 -0.45 5.65
N SER A 114 24.16 0.24 6.79
CA SER A 114 23.06 0.92 7.49
C SER A 114 22.44 2.05 6.66
N VAL A 115 23.24 2.74 5.85
CA VAL A 115 22.77 3.78 4.95
C VAL A 115 21.98 3.17 3.81
N TYR A 116 22.48 2.10 3.18
CA TYR A 116 21.78 1.43 2.08
C TYR A 116 20.46 0.80 2.54
N SER A 117 20.39 0.17 3.71
CA SER A 117 19.15 -0.40 4.25
C SER A 117 18.07 0.66 4.44
N LYS A 118 18.44 1.85 4.94
CA LYS A 118 17.52 2.99 5.10
C LYS A 118 17.02 3.52 3.76
N GLU A 119 17.93 3.72 2.79
CA GLU A 119 17.55 4.21 1.47
C GLU A 119 16.68 3.21 0.71
N MET A 120 16.95 1.92 0.81
CA MET A 120 16.12 0.87 0.22
C MET A 120 14.71 0.86 0.84
N GLY A 121 14.60 0.94 2.17
CA GLY A 121 13.32 1.03 2.86
C GLY A 121 12.54 2.29 2.48
N ARG A 122 13.22 3.42 2.35
CA ARG A 122 12.63 4.69 1.89
C ARG A 122 12.16 4.62 0.44
N ALA A 123 12.94 4.02 -0.45
CA ALA A 123 12.57 3.85 -1.85
C ALA A 123 11.31 2.98 -2.01
N LEU A 124 11.23 1.86 -1.27
CA LEU A 124 10.05 1.00 -1.23
C LEU A 124 8.82 1.76 -0.70
N SER A 125 8.97 2.50 0.40
CA SER A 125 7.91 3.30 1.01
C SER A 125 7.38 4.36 0.05
N ASN A 126 8.25 5.14 -0.57
CA ASN A 126 7.87 6.17 -1.55
C ASN A 126 7.11 5.56 -2.74
N LYS A 127 7.51 4.38 -3.20
CA LYS A 127 6.83 3.72 -4.33
C LYS A 127 5.44 3.23 -3.95
N VAL A 128 5.27 2.68 -2.76
CA VAL A 128 3.96 2.27 -2.24
C VAL A 128 3.04 3.48 -2.05
N ASP A 129 3.54 4.56 -1.42
CA ASP A 129 2.76 5.79 -1.23
C ASP A 129 2.35 6.40 -2.57
N GLN A 130 3.24 6.40 -3.57
CA GLN A 130 2.93 6.86 -4.92
C GLN A 130 1.81 6.04 -5.57
N HIS A 131 1.86 4.70 -5.46
CA HIS A 131 0.81 3.83 -5.99
C HIS A 131 -0.53 4.06 -5.29
N LEU A 132 -0.53 4.22 -3.97
CA LEU A 132 -1.75 4.51 -3.22
C LEU A 132 -2.36 5.85 -3.64
N CYS A 133 -1.55 6.90 -3.83
CA CYS A 133 -2.04 8.18 -4.36
C CYS A 133 -2.62 8.05 -5.77
N GLN A 134 -2.00 7.27 -6.65
CA GLN A 134 -2.53 7.00 -7.99
C GLN A 134 -3.87 6.27 -7.93
N LEU A 135 -4.01 5.27 -7.05
CA LEU A 135 -5.27 4.55 -6.84
C LEU A 135 -6.38 5.46 -6.30
N MET A 136 -6.06 6.44 -5.44
CA MET A 136 -7.02 7.43 -4.97
C MET A 136 -7.56 8.29 -6.13
N VAL A 137 -6.70 8.73 -7.04
CA VAL A 137 -7.12 9.47 -8.25
C VAL A 137 -7.99 8.58 -9.16
N LEU A 138 -7.61 7.33 -9.36
CA LEU A 138 -8.42 6.38 -10.15
C LEU A 138 -9.76 6.07 -9.47
N ALA A 139 -9.81 6.04 -8.15
CA ALA A 139 -11.04 5.84 -7.39
C ALA A 139 -12.01 7.01 -7.55
N SER A 140 -11.51 8.26 -7.64
CA SER A 140 -12.39 9.43 -7.88
C SER A 140 -13.06 9.40 -9.25
N GLN A 141 -12.49 8.71 -10.22
CA GLN A 141 -13.03 8.54 -11.58
C GLN A 141 -13.82 7.25 -11.77
N ALA A 142 -13.87 6.38 -10.77
CA ALA A 142 -14.51 5.08 -10.88
C ALA A 142 -16.02 5.20 -10.70
N SER A 143 -16.78 4.46 -11.52
CA SER A 143 -18.22 4.30 -11.33
C SER A 143 -18.53 3.47 -10.08
N ALA A 144 -19.76 3.58 -9.58
CA ALA A 144 -20.22 2.77 -8.45
C ALA A 144 -20.06 1.26 -8.72
N ASN A 145 -19.60 0.52 -7.72
CA ASN A 145 -19.48 -0.93 -7.79
C ASN A 145 -20.83 -1.65 -7.76
N VAL A 146 -21.86 -1.00 -7.20
CA VAL A 146 -23.23 -1.55 -7.08
C VAL A 146 -24.20 -0.54 -7.68
N THR A 147 -25.19 -1.00 -8.39
CA THR A 147 -26.26 -0.12 -8.91
C THR A 147 -26.97 0.58 -7.75
N GLY A 148 -27.06 1.90 -7.80
CA GLY A 148 -27.59 2.72 -6.71
C GLY A 148 -26.62 2.99 -5.56
N GLY A 149 -25.38 2.53 -5.66
CA GLY A 149 -24.30 2.91 -4.73
C GLY A 149 -23.58 4.17 -5.19
N ASN A 150 -22.76 4.74 -4.29
CA ASN A 150 -21.97 5.93 -4.58
C ASN A 150 -20.74 5.55 -5.40
N GLY A 151 -20.50 6.30 -6.49
CA GLY A 151 -19.28 6.25 -7.29
C GLY A 151 -18.27 7.29 -6.83
N GLY A 152 -17.09 7.28 -7.46
CA GLY A 152 -16.12 8.37 -7.29
C GLY A 152 -16.67 9.69 -7.81
N THR A 153 -16.22 10.78 -7.22
CA THR A 153 -16.55 12.14 -7.68
C THR A 153 -15.26 12.88 -8.01
N GLU A 154 -15.22 13.49 -9.18
CA GLU A 154 -14.11 14.33 -9.63
C GLU A 154 -14.57 15.78 -9.66
N ILE A 155 -13.81 16.65 -9.02
CA ILE A 155 -14.01 18.10 -9.07
C ILE A 155 -12.87 18.69 -9.88
N THR A 156 -13.20 19.26 -11.04
CA THR A 156 -12.24 19.88 -11.94
C THR A 156 -12.39 21.38 -11.91
N ASP A 157 -11.34 22.09 -11.55
CA ASP A 157 -11.26 23.55 -11.57
C ASP A 157 -9.95 23.99 -12.23
N ALA A 158 -10.07 24.62 -13.38
CA ALA A 158 -8.92 25.08 -14.17
C ALA A 158 -8.14 26.20 -13.46
N ASP A 159 -8.83 26.99 -12.62
CA ASP A 159 -8.28 28.18 -11.96
C ASP A 159 -7.73 27.87 -10.55
N ALA A 160 -8.00 26.71 -9.97
CA ALA A 160 -7.52 26.31 -8.65
C ALA A 160 -5.99 26.39 -8.49
N LYS A 161 -5.27 26.32 -9.59
CA LYS A 161 -3.81 26.39 -9.65
C LYS A 161 -3.26 27.82 -9.46
N THR A 162 -4.03 28.82 -9.80
CA THR A 162 -3.61 30.23 -9.85
C THR A 162 -4.45 31.15 -8.96
N ASN A 163 -5.67 30.74 -8.59
CA ASN A 163 -6.60 31.52 -7.81
C ASN A 163 -6.93 30.83 -6.49
N ALA A 164 -6.55 31.44 -5.38
CA ALA A 164 -6.78 30.91 -4.05
C ALA A 164 -8.27 30.79 -3.69
N THR A 165 -9.12 31.69 -4.16
CA THR A 165 -10.58 31.66 -3.93
C THR A 165 -11.20 30.45 -4.63
N SER A 166 -10.76 30.16 -5.86
CA SER A 166 -11.20 29.01 -6.65
C SER A 166 -10.80 27.69 -5.96
N LEU A 167 -9.55 27.61 -5.47
CA LEU A 167 -9.08 26.45 -4.70
C LEU A 167 -9.90 26.23 -3.43
N ILE A 168 -10.20 27.29 -2.68
CA ILE A 168 -11.00 27.21 -1.47
C ILE A 168 -12.42 26.72 -1.80
N SER A 169 -13.05 27.26 -2.84
CA SER A 169 -14.37 26.80 -3.30
C SER A 169 -14.36 25.31 -3.63
N SER A 170 -13.37 24.84 -4.40
CA SER A 170 -13.22 23.43 -4.77
C SER A 170 -13.05 22.51 -3.55
N ILE A 171 -12.38 22.97 -2.49
CA ILE A 171 -12.25 22.21 -1.23
C ILE A 171 -13.61 22.11 -0.51
N PHE A 172 -14.38 23.20 -0.45
CA PHE A 172 -15.73 23.18 0.13
C PHE A 172 -16.69 22.30 -0.67
N ASP A 173 -16.62 22.36 -2.00
CA ASP A 173 -17.42 21.51 -2.90
C ASP A 173 -17.07 20.03 -2.69
N ALA A 174 -15.79 19.70 -2.48
CA ALA A 174 -15.36 18.34 -2.16
C ALA A 174 -15.92 17.85 -0.83
N ASN A 175 -15.87 18.70 0.20
CA ASN A 175 -16.46 18.38 1.50
C ASN A 175 -17.98 18.18 1.41
N GLN A 176 -18.68 19.06 0.68
CA GLN A 176 -20.11 18.90 0.44
C GLN A 176 -20.44 17.57 -0.25
N LYS A 177 -19.62 17.15 -1.23
CA LYS A 177 -19.82 15.87 -1.91
C LYS A 177 -19.61 14.66 -1.01
N LEU A 178 -18.71 14.73 -0.05
CA LEU A 178 -18.54 13.69 0.97
C LEU A 178 -19.79 13.63 1.88
N ASP A 179 -20.27 14.77 2.35
CA ASP A 179 -21.47 14.86 3.18
C ASP A 179 -22.73 14.36 2.44
N GLU A 180 -22.89 14.69 1.14
CA GLU A 180 -24.00 14.20 0.30
C GLU A 180 -23.98 12.68 0.11
N ASN A 181 -22.81 12.05 0.20
CA ASN A 181 -22.63 10.61 0.05
C ASN A 181 -22.57 9.86 1.40
N ASP A 182 -22.82 10.52 2.52
CA ASP A 182 -22.77 9.96 3.87
C ASP A 182 -21.40 9.32 4.22
N ILE A 183 -20.29 9.97 3.83
CA ILE A 183 -18.91 9.51 4.03
C ILE A 183 -18.20 10.37 5.09
#